data_fb29035c8cb473ef444e7ab635d6e9f4
#
_entry.id   fb29035c8cb473ef444e7ab635d6e9f4
#
_cell.length_a   1.000
_cell.length_b   1.000
_cell.length_c   1.000
_cell.angle_alpha   90.00
_cell.angle_beta   90.00
_cell.angle_gamma   90.00
#
_symmetry.space_group_name_H-M   'P 1'
#
loop_
_entity.id
_entity.type
_entity.pdbx_description
1 polymer ?
#
loop_
_entity_poly.entity_id
_entity_poly.type
_entity_poly.pdbx_seq_one_letter_code
_entity_poly.pdbx_strand_id
1 'polypeptide(L)'
;HDIFNLRSCSYDLTEENISKEKFKTCLEFHLNRCNAPCVSNIQKFSYLKIVSEMKDVFSFQFDKVRNSLRRYMKHYSEQMEFEKAQDIKNRMSVVDDLQNKMETFRVRRYNNIAREFKESLGLLNVPSLIEAFDNSHTAGDCQVSALVRYKNGKTDKSNYRKFNIKTVEGPDDYASFT
;
A
#
# COMPACT_ATOMS: atom_id res chain seq x y z
N HIS A 1 12.05 -6.01 9.59
CA HIS A 1 12.01 -6.66 10.91
C HIS A 1 11.56 -5.69 12.01
N ASP A 2 11.99 -4.44 11.99
CA ASP A 2 11.76 -3.47 13.08
C ASP A 2 10.28 -3.14 13.38
N ILE A 3 9.36 -3.49 12.47
CA ILE A 3 7.93 -3.23 12.64
C ILE A 3 7.19 -4.51 13.08
N PHE A 4 7.50 -5.67 12.49
CA PHE A 4 6.62 -6.83 12.57
C PHE A 4 7.22 -8.08 13.24
N ASN A 5 8.52 -8.14 13.50
CA ASN A 5 9.22 -9.28 14.12
C ASN A 5 8.84 -10.64 13.50
N LEU A 6 8.79 -10.69 12.18
CA LEU A 6 8.43 -11.90 11.45
C LEU A 6 9.65 -12.82 11.28
N ARG A 7 9.40 -14.13 11.22
CA ARG A 7 10.45 -15.11 10.95
C ARG A 7 11.10 -14.91 9.58
N SER A 8 12.40 -15.13 9.51
CA SER A 8 13.18 -15.18 8.26
C SER A 8 13.58 -16.63 7.87
N CYS A 9 13.34 -17.60 8.75
CA CYS A 9 13.70 -18.99 8.52
C CYS A 9 12.72 -19.72 7.60
N SER A 10 13.18 -20.79 6.95
CA SER A 10 12.40 -21.66 6.05
C SER A 10 11.85 -22.92 6.72
N TYR A 11 11.79 -22.99 8.06
CA TYR A 11 11.27 -24.17 8.76
C TYR A 11 9.81 -24.45 8.37
N ASP A 12 9.51 -25.73 8.20
CA ASP A 12 8.14 -26.20 7.99
C ASP A 12 7.42 -26.27 9.34
N LEU A 13 6.61 -25.25 9.63
CA LEU A 13 5.89 -25.07 10.89
C LEU A 13 4.53 -25.77 10.85
N THR A 14 4.52 -27.08 10.62
CA THR A 14 3.32 -27.89 10.83
C THR A 14 3.04 -28.04 12.32
N GLU A 15 1.76 -28.24 12.67
CA GLU A 15 1.36 -28.47 14.06
C GLU A 15 2.08 -29.69 14.64
N GLU A 16 2.33 -30.73 13.83
CA GLU A 16 3.08 -31.91 14.20
C GLU A 16 4.55 -31.60 14.53
N ASN A 17 5.25 -30.80 13.70
CA ASN A 17 6.65 -30.46 13.94
C ASN A 17 6.82 -29.56 15.18
N ILE A 18 5.85 -28.70 15.45
CA ILE A 18 5.84 -27.83 16.62
C ILE A 18 5.54 -28.64 17.89
N SER A 19 4.53 -29.51 17.86
CA SER A 19 4.14 -30.34 19.02
C SER A 19 5.22 -31.35 19.43
N LYS A 20 6.05 -31.80 18.47
CA LYS A 20 7.21 -32.66 18.73
C LYS A 20 8.45 -31.88 19.20
N GLU A 21 8.33 -30.58 19.46
CA GLU A 21 9.44 -29.72 19.90
C GLU A 21 10.68 -29.81 18.99
N LYS A 22 10.45 -29.99 17.66
CA LYS A 22 11.52 -30.20 16.69
C LYS A 22 12.47 -28.99 16.55
N PHE A 23 12.02 -27.79 16.95
CA PHE A 23 12.74 -26.55 16.79
C PHE A 23 13.18 -25.95 18.13
N LYS A 24 14.26 -25.17 18.08
CA LYS A 24 14.72 -24.36 19.22
C LYS A 24 14.69 -22.89 18.84
N THR A 25 14.65 -22.01 19.86
CA THR A 25 14.80 -20.56 19.66
C THR A 25 16.13 -20.23 19.00
N CYS A 26 16.08 -19.36 18.01
CA CYS A 26 17.26 -18.93 17.25
C CYS A 26 17.71 -17.52 17.64
N LEU A 27 18.84 -17.08 17.09
CA LEU A 27 19.40 -15.75 17.35
C LEU A 27 18.40 -14.62 17.07
N GLU A 28 17.61 -14.72 16.02
CA GLU A 28 16.59 -13.69 15.67
C GLU A 28 15.55 -13.51 16.77
N PHE A 29 15.19 -14.57 17.49
CA PHE A 29 14.31 -14.47 18.66
C PHE A 29 14.98 -13.72 19.81
N HIS A 30 16.23 -14.06 20.12
CA HIS A 30 16.97 -13.41 21.21
C HIS A 30 17.31 -11.94 20.90
N LEU A 31 17.36 -11.57 19.63
CA LEU A 31 17.51 -10.17 19.17
C LEU A 31 16.17 -9.43 19.04
N ASN A 32 15.06 -10.00 19.50
CA ASN A 32 13.70 -9.45 19.38
C ASN A 32 13.29 -9.14 17.93
N ARG A 33 13.83 -9.86 16.94
CA ARG A 33 13.53 -9.73 15.52
C ARG A 33 12.53 -10.78 15.00
N CYS A 34 12.21 -11.78 15.83
CA CYS A 34 11.28 -12.85 15.51
C CYS A 34 10.42 -13.19 16.73
N ASN A 35 9.13 -13.40 16.54
CA ASN A 35 8.19 -13.82 17.59
C ASN A 35 8.24 -15.33 17.89
N ALA A 36 9.21 -16.08 17.31
CA ALA A 36 9.42 -17.52 17.48
C ALA A 36 8.14 -18.38 17.39
N PRO A 37 7.40 -18.35 16.28
CA PRO A 37 6.24 -19.23 16.08
C PRO A 37 6.62 -20.71 16.05
N CYS A 38 7.90 -21.03 15.83
CA CYS A 38 8.42 -22.39 15.77
C CYS A 38 8.44 -23.13 17.12
N VAL A 39 8.40 -22.39 18.23
CA VAL A 39 8.34 -22.93 19.61
C VAL A 39 7.08 -22.47 20.35
N SER A 40 6.02 -22.15 19.61
CA SER A 40 4.73 -21.67 20.14
C SER A 40 4.82 -20.44 21.06
N ASN A 41 5.87 -19.63 20.96
CA ASN A 41 6.00 -18.39 21.73
C ASN A 41 4.92 -17.36 21.38
N ILE A 42 4.32 -17.50 20.20
CA ILE A 42 3.17 -16.69 19.74
C ILE A 42 2.09 -17.63 19.19
N GLN A 43 0.84 -17.36 19.50
CA GLN A 43 -0.29 -18.12 18.96
C GLN A 43 -0.40 -17.92 17.45
N LYS A 44 -0.76 -18.96 16.70
CA LYS A 44 -0.94 -18.97 15.25
C LYS A 44 -1.82 -17.81 14.76
N PHE A 45 -2.97 -17.61 15.41
CA PHE A 45 -3.89 -16.52 15.04
C PHE A 45 -3.24 -15.13 15.18
N SER A 46 -2.54 -14.87 16.29
CA SER A 46 -1.84 -13.63 16.55
C SER A 46 -0.71 -13.39 15.54
N TYR A 47 0.02 -14.44 15.18
CA TYR A 47 1.07 -14.35 14.16
C TYR A 47 0.50 -14.03 12.78
N LEU A 48 -0.59 -14.70 12.36
CA LEU A 48 -1.25 -14.42 11.09
C LEU A 48 -1.82 -13.00 11.00
N LYS A 49 -2.24 -12.44 12.13
CA LYS A 49 -2.66 -11.03 12.19
C LYS A 49 -1.50 -10.08 11.90
N ILE A 50 -0.31 -10.32 12.46
CA ILE A 50 0.90 -9.55 12.16
C ILE A 50 1.25 -9.66 10.66
N VAL A 51 1.14 -10.85 10.07
CA VAL A 51 1.35 -11.05 8.62
C VAL A 51 0.35 -10.25 7.79
N SER A 52 -0.91 -10.17 8.23
CA SER A 52 -1.94 -9.35 7.56
C SER A 52 -1.62 -7.87 7.64
N GLU A 53 -1.18 -7.37 8.79
CA GLU A 53 -0.77 -5.98 8.96
C GLU A 53 0.45 -5.62 8.08
N MET A 54 1.41 -6.55 7.94
CA MET A 54 2.51 -6.40 7.00
C MET A 54 2.01 -6.28 5.55
N LYS A 55 1.04 -7.11 5.14
CA LYS A 55 0.42 -7.01 3.80
C LYS A 55 -0.26 -5.66 3.59
N ASP A 56 -0.92 -5.11 4.61
CA ASP A 56 -1.53 -3.79 4.54
C ASP A 56 -0.48 -2.67 4.31
N VAL A 57 0.71 -2.76 4.93
CA VAL A 57 1.83 -1.84 4.65
C VAL A 57 2.28 -1.93 3.19
N PHE A 58 2.49 -3.15 2.66
CA PHE A 58 2.89 -3.33 1.26
C PHE A 58 1.79 -2.93 0.26
N SER A 59 0.53 -2.93 0.70
CA SER A 59 -0.61 -2.44 -0.07
C SER A 59 -0.86 -0.93 0.12
N PHE A 60 0.07 -0.20 0.74
CA PHE A 60 -0.02 1.24 1.02
C PHE A 60 -1.21 1.64 1.90
N GLN A 61 -1.74 0.72 2.70
CA GLN A 61 -2.86 0.96 3.61
C GLN A 61 -2.37 1.39 5.01
N PHE A 62 -1.50 2.39 5.05
CA PHE A 62 -0.85 2.86 6.27
C PHE A 62 -1.83 3.27 7.36
N ASP A 63 -2.98 3.86 7.00
CA ASP A 63 -4.00 4.26 7.98
C ASP A 63 -4.61 3.07 8.72
N LYS A 64 -4.79 1.92 8.05
CA LYS A 64 -5.26 0.70 8.71
C LYS A 64 -4.25 0.20 9.74
N VAL A 65 -2.97 0.15 9.36
CA VAL A 65 -1.89 -0.29 10.25
C VAL A 65 -1.76 0.66 11.44
N ARG A 66 -1.78 1.97 11.20
CA ARG A 66 -1.73 3.00 12.25
C ARG A 66 -2.89 2.87 13.23
N ASN A 67 -4.11 2.64 12.73
CA ASN A 67 -5.29 2.46 13.57
C ASN A 67 -5.23 1.17 14.39
N SER A 68 -4.66 0.10 13.84
CA SER A 68 -4.41 -1.15 14.57
C SER A 68 -3.40 -0.94 15.70
N LEU A 69 -2.24 -0.34 15.40
CA LEU A 69 -1.21 -0.03 16.38
C LEU A 69 -1.72 0.91 17.48
N ARG A 70 -2.53 1.93 17.14
CA ARG A 70 -3.13 2.83 18.13
C ARG A 70 -4.04 2.10 19.12
N ARG A 71 -4.80 1.10 18.64
CA ARG A 71 -5.63 0.26 19.52
C ARG A 71 -4.79 -0.58 20.47
N TYR A 72 -3.68 -1.16 20.00
CA TYR A 72 -2.76 -1.90 20.87
C TYR A 72 -2.08 -0.99 21.89
N MET A 73 -1.61 0.18 21.47
CA MET A 73 -1.01 1.15 22.38
C MET A 73 -1.97 1.54 23.51
N LYS A 74 -3.23 1.82 23.16
CA LYS A 74 -4.27 2.13 24.14
C LYS A 74 -4.51 0.97 25.10
N HIS A 75 -4.65 -0.25 24.59
CA HIS A 75 -4.86 -1.45 25.38
C HIS A 75 -3.73 -1.69 26.40
N TYR A 76 -2.47 -1.62 25.96
CA TYR A 76 -1.33 -1.77 26.88
C TYR A 76 -1.23 -0.63 27.90
N SER A 77 -1.57 0.58 27.51
CA SER A 77 -1.60 1.73 28.43
C SER A 77 -2.69 1.56 29.51
N GLU A 78 -3.86 1.05 29.16
CA GLU A 78 -4.95 0.75 30.11
C GLU A 78 -4.56 -0.37 31.11
N GLN A 79 -3.69 -1.30 30.69
CA GLN A 79 -3.14 -2.35 31.54
C GLN A 79 -1.88 -1.93 32.33
N MET A 80 -1.50 -0.65 32.25
CA MET A 80 -0.27 -0.11 32.84
C MET A 80 1.03 -0.78 32.34
N GLU A 81 0.99 -1.46 31.20
CA GLU A 81 2.14 -2.07 30.52
C GLU A 81 2.86 -1.03 29.64
N PHE A 82 3.44 -0.02 30.29
CA PHE A 82 3.98 1.17 29.60
C PHE A 82 5.14 0.87 28.65
N GLU A 83 5.98 -0.12 28.96
CA GLU A 83 7.07 -0.55 28.06
C GLU A 83 6.52 -1.08 26.75
N LYS A 84 5.47 -1.93 26.79
CA LYS A 84 4.82 -2.42 25.58
C LYS A 84 4.11 -1.30 24.82
N ALA A 85 3.45 -0.38 25.52
CA ALA A 85 2.83 0.77 24.89
C ALA A 85 3.88 1.67 24.19
N GLN A 86 5.04 1.86 24.79
CA GLN A 86 6.15 2.61 24.20
C GLN A 86 6.72 1.90 22.97
N ASP A 87 6.86 0.57 23.00
CA ASP A 87 7.30 -0.21 21.84
C ASP A 87 6.33 -0.02 20.65
N ILE A 88 5.02 -0.09 20.90
CA ILE A 88 4.01 0.17 19.86
C ILE A 88 4.11 1.60 19.33
N LYS A 89 4.36 2.59 20.18
CA LYS A 89 4.58 3.98 19.75
C LYS A 89 5.79 4.11 18.83
N ASN A 90 6.90 3.43 19.16
CA ASN A 90 8.10 3.40 18.31
C ASN A 90 7.78 2.77 16.94
N ARG A 91 7.02 1.67 16.89
CA ARG A 91 6.58 1.04 15.63
C ARG A 91 5.71 1.97 14.81
N MET A 92 4.82 2.76 15.44
CA MET A 92 4.04 3.78 14.72
C MET A 92 4.94 4.82 14.05
N SER A 93 5.98 5.32 14.74
CA SER A 93 6.94 6.25 14.15
C SER A 93 7.64 5.66 12.93
N VAL A 94 8.06 4.37 12.98
CA VAL A 94 8.68 3.70 11.84
C VAL A 94 7.71 3.57 10.64
N VAL A 95 6.41 3.32 10.90
CA VAL A 95 5.38 3.29 9.86
C VAL A 95 5.21 4.65 9.21
N ASP A 96 5.20 5.74 10.00
CA ASP A 96 5.09 7.11 9.51
C ASP A 96 6.31 7.51 8.67
N ASP A 97 7.53 7.16 9.13
CA ASP A 97 8.77 7.39 8.37
C ASP A 97 8.79 6.63 7.05
N LEU A 98 8.29 5.39 7.05
CA LEU A 98 8.18 4.60 5.84
C LEU A 98 7.20 5.24 4.85
N GLN A 99 6.04 5.68 5.32
CA GLN A 99 5.06 6.38 4.49
C GLN A 99 5.66 7.64 3.86
N ASN A 100 6.35 8.46 4.66
CA ASN A 100 7.00 9.69 4.20
C ASN A 100 8.09 9.43 3.14
N LYS A 101 8.92 8.41 3.35
CA LYS A 101 9.95 7.99 2.37
C LYS A 101 9.31 7.53 1.06
N MET A 102 8.24 6.76 1.13
CA MET A 102 7.53 6.28 -0.06
C MET A 102 6.85 7.42 -0.82
N GLU A 103 6.24 8.37 -0.12
CA GLU A 103 5.65 9.56 -0.75
C GLU A 103 6.72 10.42 -1.44
N THR A 104 7.86 10.64 -0.78
CA THR A 104 9.01 11.36 -1.37
C THR A 104 9.53 10.65 -2.62
N PHE A 105 9.66 9.34 -2.60
CA PHE A 105 10.08 8.54 -3.76
C PHE A 105 9.09 8.67 -4.92
N ARG A 106 7.79 8.62 -4.61
CA ARG A 106 6.71 8.78 -5.59
C ARG A 106 6.75 10.15 -6.27
N VAL A 107 6.95 11.21 -5.49
CA VAL A 107 7.08 12.58 -6.02
C VAL A 107 8.31 12.72 -6.93
N ARG A 108 9.46 12.18 -6.52
CA ARG A 108 10.69 12.18 -7.35
C ARG A 108 10.48 11.44 -8.67
N ARG A 109 9.87 10.25 -8.62
CA ARG A 109 9.57 9.48 -9.82
C ARG A 109 8.64 10.23 -10.78
N TYR A 110 7.60 10.88 -10.25
CA TYR A 110 6.71 11.69 -11.05
C TYR A 110 7.46 12.84 -11.74
N ASN A 111 8.29 13.58 -10.99
CA ASN A 111 9.03 14.72 -11.54
C ASN A 111 9.97 14.28 -12.68
N ASN A 112 10.59 13.11 -12.59
CA ASN A 112 11.41 12.57 -13.66
C ASN A 112 10.58 12.24 -14.90
N ILE A 113 9.48 11.50 -14.74
CA ILE A 113 8.56 11.16 -15.84
C ILE A 113 7.99 12.43 -16.49
N ALA A 114 7.57 13.42 -15.68
CA ALA A 114 7.01 14.66 -16.19
C ALA A 114 8.03 15.49 -16.99
N ARG A 115 9.34 15.41 -16.66
CA ARG A 115 10.41 16.00 -17.47
C ARG A 115 10.60 15.28 -18.79
N GLU A 116 10.62 13.94 -18.78
CA GLU A 116 10.68 13.13 -20.01
C GLU A 116 9.50 13.44 -20.93
N PHE A 117 8.29 13.61 -20.39
CA PHE A 117 7.12 14.07 -21.14
C PHE A 117 7.32 15.46 -21.75
N LYS A 118 7.82 16.40 -20.96
CA LYS A 118 8.13 17.74 -21.45
C LYS A 118 9.08 17.68 -22.65
N GLU A 119 10.17 16.91 -22.54
CA GLU A 119 11.21 16.81 -23.57
C GLU A 119 10.69 16.09 -24.82
N SER A 120 10.01 14.96 -24.65
CA SER A 120 9.51 14.15 -25.77
C SER A 120 8.39 14.82 -26.56
N LEU A 121 7.57 15.63 -25.91
CA LEU A 121 6.44 16.34 -26.53
C LEU A 121 6.74 17.81 -26.85
N GLY A 122 7.96 18.30 -26.60
CA GLY A 122 8.35 19.68 -26.83
C GLY A 122 7.55 20.71 -26.03
N LEU A 123 7.09 20.35 -24.84
CA LEU A 123 6.28 21.26 -24.01
C LEU A 123 7.13 22.39 -23.43
N LEU A 124 6.57 23.60 -23.32
CA LEU A 124 7.24 24.75 -22.72
C LEU A 124 7.49 24.54 -21.21
N ASN A 125 6.54 23.94 -20.52
CA ASN A 125 6.59 23.71 -19.08
C ASN A 125 6.39 22.24 -18.72
N VAL A 126 6.86 21.82 -17.54
CA VAL A 126 6.57 20.48 -16.99
C VAL A 126 5.07 20.40 -16.69
N PRO A 127 4.34 19.39 -17.20
CA PRO A 127 2.91 19.29 -17.00
C PRO A 127 2.59 18.99 -15.54
N SER A 128 1.79 19.85 -14.91
CA SER A 128 1.27 19.63 -13.55
C SER A 128 -0.06 18.89 -13.57
N LEU A 129 -0.75 18.89 -14.72
CA LEU A 129 -2.02 18.24 -14.97
C LEU A 129 -1.93 17.44 -16.25
N ILE A 130 -2.33 16.18 -16.20
CA ILE A 130 -2.44 15.29 -17.34
C ILE A 130 -3.86 14.72 -17.32
N GLU A 131 -4.55 14.88 -18.43
CA GLU A 131 -5.89 14.32 -18.66
C GLU A 131 -5.79 13.33 -19.81
N ALA A 132 -6.39 12.17 -19.65
CA ALA A 132 -6.49 11.15 -20.67
C ALA A 132 -7.95 10.78 -20.85
N PHE A 133 -8.33 10.65 -22.13
CA PHE A 133 -9.66 10.23 -22.56
C PHE A 133 -9.57 8.86 -23.20
N ASP A 134 -10.56 8.04 -22.92
CA ASP A 134 -10.74 6.73 -23.54
C ASP A 134 -12.16 6.59 -24.01
N ASN A 135 -12.36 6.31 -25.31
CA ASN A 135 -13.67 6.12 -25.91
C ASN A 135 -13.95 4.63 -26.04
N SER A 136 -15.14 4.24 -25.65
CA SER A 136 -15.62 2.87 -25.75
C SER A 136 -17.03 2.84 -26.31
N HIS A 137 -17.31 1.88 -27.20
CA HIS A 137 -18.63 1.65 -27.77
C HIS A 137 -19.00 0.16 -27.73
N THR A 138 -20.28 -0.15 -27.59
CA THR A 138 -20.80 -1.52 -27.65
C THR A 138 -21.65 -1.67 -28.91
N ALA A 139 -21.13 -2.40 -29.90
CA ALA A 139 -21.81 -2.73 -31.16
C ALA A 139 -22.43 -1.52 -31.92
N GLY A 140 -21.84 -0.33 -31.80
CA GLY A 140 -22.33 0.90 -32.45
C GLY A 140 -23.39 1.67 -31.67
N ASP A 141 -23.92 1.10 -30.62
CA ASP A 141 -24.83 1.76 -29.68
C ASP A 141 -24.12 2.09 -28.37
N CYS A 142 -24.52 3.16 -27.71
CA CYS A 142 -24.01 3.57 -26.39
C CYS A 142 -22.50 3.95 -26.38
N GLN A 143 -22.14 4.98 -27.12
CA GLN A 143 -20.79 5.55 -27.03
C GLN A 143 -20.55 6.27 -25.71
N VAL A 144 -19.42 5.94 -25.07
CA VAL A 144 -19.04 6.49 -23.78
C VAL A 144 -17.59 6.92 -23.82
N SER A 145 -17.29 8.13 -23.34
CA SER A 145 -15.93 8.59 -23.09
C SER A 145 -15.66 8.65 -21.58
N ALA A 146 -14.52 8.12 -21.18
CA ALA A 146 -14.02 8.21 -19.80
C ALA A 146 -12.86 9.19 -19.73
N LEU A 147 -12.94 10.15 -18.82
CA LEU A 147 -11.84 11.07 -18.47
C LEU A 147 -11.16 10.57 -17.19
N VAL A 148 -9.87 10.30 -17.28
CA VAL A 148 -9.00 10.09 -16.11
C VAL A 148 -8.06 11.28 -15.97
N ARG A 149 -7.76 11.65 -14.72
CA ARG A 149 -7.00 12.85 -14.42
C ARG A 149 -5.89 12.57 -13.42
N TYR A 150 -4.70 13.11 -13.74
CA TYR A 150 -3.53 13.10 -12.87
C TYR A 150 -3.11 14.54 -12.57
N LYS A 151 -3.01 14.89 -11.29
CA LYS A 151 -2.57 16.21 -10.84
C LYS A 151 -1.34 16.05 -9.94
N ASN A 152 -0.24 16.69 -10.32
CA ASN A 152 1.02 16.63 -9.57
C ASN A 152 1.46 15.18 -9.25
N GLY A 153 1.33 14.27 -10.21
CA GLY A 153 1.72 12.87 -10.08
C GLY A 153 0.79 11.97 -9.27
N LYS A 154 -0.36 12.48 -8.87
CA LYS A 154 -1.38 11.72 -8.14
C LYS A 154 -2.65 11.58 -8.97
N THR A 155 -3.31 10.44 -8.83
CA THR A 155 -4.64 10.25 -9.41
C THR A 155 -5.63 11.21 -8.75
N ASP A 156 -6.31 12.02 -9.54
CA ASP A 156 -7.35 12.96 -9.10
C ASP A 156 -8.74 12.36 -9.37
N LYS A 157 -9.06 11.31 -8.59
CA LYS A 157 -10.27 10.50 -8.79
C LYS A 157 -11.57 11.30 -8.63
N SER A 158 -11.58 12.35 -7.82
CA SER A 158 -12.74 13.22 -7.61
C SER A 158 -13.15 13.96 -8.90
N ASN A 159 -12.20 14.12 -9.82
CA ASN A 159 -12.37 14.78 -11.10
C ASN A 159 -12.44 13.80 -12.30
N TYR A 160 -12.53 12.50 -12.06
CA TYR A 160 -12.86 11.54 -13.11
C TYR A 160 -14.28 11.77 -13.61
N ARG A 161 -14.48 11.70 -14.92
CA ARG A 161 -15.78 11.90 -15.55
C ARG A 161 -16.08 10.79 -16.55
N LYS A 162 -17.35 10.56 -16.75
CA LYS A 162 -17.88 9.68 -17.76
C LYS A 162 -18.88 10.50 -18.60
N PHE A 163 -18.71 10.49 -19.89
CA PHE A 163 -19.55 11.22 -20.84
C PHE A 163 -20.30 10.21 -21.72
N ASN A 164 -21.60 10.36 -21.83
CA ASN A 164 -22.40 9.65 -22.83
C ASN A 164 -22.40 10.49 -24.10
N ILE A 165 -21.79 9.97 -25.17
CA ILE A 165 -21.72 10.66 -26.47
C ILE A 165 -23.04 10.42 -27.19
N LYS A 166 -23.72 11.51 -27.60
CA LYS A 166 -25.05 11.47 -28.21
C LYS A 166 -25.05 12.01 -29.64
N THR A 167 -23.97 12.63 -30.07
CA THR A 167 -23.89 13.43 -31.31
C THR A 167 -23.21 12.70 -32.46
N VAL A 168 -22.58 11.55 -32.19
CA VAL A 168 -21.82 10.78 -33.18
C VAL A 168 -22.52 9.46 -33.41
N GLU A 169 -22.84 9.16 -34.68
CA GLU A 169 -23.38 7.89 -35.13
C GLU A 169 -22.26 6.99 -35.65
N GLY A 170 -22.17 5.76 -35.12
CA GLY A 170 -21.16 4.78 -35.53
C GLY A 170 -19.80 4.92 -34.76
N PRO A 171 -18.87 4.01 -35.01
CA PRO A 171 -17.59 3.94 -34.29
C PRO A 171 -16.57 4.96 -34.84
N ASP A 172 -16.75 6.24 -34.54
CA ASP A 172 -15.83 7.32 -34.92
C ASP A 172 -15.26 7.96 -33.66
N ASP A 173 -14.06 7.53 -33.27
CA ASP A 173 -13.37 8.04 -32.06
C ASP A 173 -12.95 9.50 -32.24
N TYR A 174 -12.62 9.94 -33.45
CA TYR A 174 -12.20 11.34 -33.67
C TYR A 174 -13.37 12.31 -33.59
N ALA A 175 -14.51 11.96 -34.21
CA ALA A 175 -15.72 12.76 -34.09
C ALA A 175 -16.25 12.85 -32.66
N SER A 176 -15.92 11.84 -31.81
CA SER A 176 -16.32 11.80 -30.40
C SER A 176 -15.56 12.77 -29.52
N PHE A 177 -14.48 13.38 -30.00
CA PHE A 177 -13.68 14.43 -29.32
C PHE A 177 -13.98 15.85 -29.78
N THR A 178 -14.76 16.04 -30.79
CA THR A 178 -15.18 17.35 -31.31
C THR A 178 -16.56 17.72 -30.79
#